data_521cb1f622a3ce7b4a3c4cfd484e30f4
#
_entry.id   521cb1f622a3ce7b4a3c4cfd484e30f4
#
_cell.length_a   1.000
_cell.length_b   1.000
_cell.length_c   1.000
_cell.angle_alpha   90.00
_cell.angle_beta   90.00
_cell.angle_gamma   90.00
#
_symmetry.space_group_name_H-M   'P 1'
#
loop_
_entity.id
_entity.type
_entity.pdbx_description
1 polymer ?
#
loop_
_entity_poly.entity_id
_entity_poly.type
_entity_poly.pdbx_seq_one_letter_code
_entity_poly.pdbx_strand_id
1 'polypeptide(L)'
;MLIDKNSKLLRANGKEVGVEDVRENMFFIQNELKNNIHVKLDNHKYTGYLYTITTANKEYKVFSGTHILTSQGYLSIEKIYSFNAKLDLMLLITRNSDYGTVSTYFASNRVFAVERELVEDYGCYKASNAQLVVDSLICVDNS
;
A
#
# COMPACT_ATOMS: atom_id res chain seq x y z
N MET A 1 -8.59 3.86 -5.66
CA MET A 1 -7.73 2.75 -5.18
C MET A 1 -8.45 1.98 -4.11
N LEU A 2 -8.43 0.67 -4.19
CA LEU A 2 -9.02 -0.20 -3.17
C LEU A 2 -7.97 -0.56 -2.12
N ILE A 3 -8.37 -0.53 -0.86
CA ILE A 3 -7.48 -0.73 0.29
C ILE A 3 -8.14 -1.73 1.23
N ASP A 4 -7.38 -2.73 1.68
CA ASP A 4 -7.87 -3.72 2.62
C ASP A 4 -8.21 -3.08 3.97
N LYS A 5 -9.27 -3.55 4.60
CA LYS A 5 -9.76 -2.98 5.88
C LYS A 5 -8.76 -3.12 7.03
N ASN A 6 -7.80 -4.03 6.92
CA ASN A 6 -6.76 -4.23 7.93
C ASN A 6 -5.46 -3.50 7.58
N SER A 7 -5.43 -2.75 6.48
CA SER A 7 -4.24 -2.01 6.06
C SER A 7 -4.05 -0.73 6.86
N LYS A 8 -2.84 -0.17 6.77
CA LYS A 8 -2.46 1.08 7.42
C LYS A 8 -1.97 2.07 6.38
N LEU A 9 -2.25 3.34 6.60
CA LEU A 9 -1.79 4.45 5.77
C LEU A 9 -0.73 5.25 6.52
N LEU A 10 0.22 5.80 5.77
CA LEU A 10 1.32 6.56 6.34
C LEU A 10 0.94 8.04 6.45
N ARG A 11 0.89 8.54 7.68
CA ARG A 11 0.59 9.96 7.95
C ARG A 11 1.81 10.84 7.69
N ALA A 12 1.54 12.13 7.44
CA ALA A 12 2.59 13.13 7.22
C ALA A 12 3.54 13.28 8.41
N ASN A 13 3.09 12.92 9.62
CA ASN A 13 3.94 12.93 10.82
C ASN A 13 4.83 11.69 10.97
N GLY A 14 4.83 10.80 9.98
CA GLY A 14 5.63 9.57 9.98
C GLY A 14 5.02 8.39 10.71
N LYS A 15 3.84 8.57 11.30
CA LYS A 15 3.13 7.48 12.00
C LYS A 15 2.14 6.83 11.06
N GLU A 16 1.92 5.53 11.25
CA GLU A 16 0.87 4.81 10.53
C GLU A 16 -0.44 4.85 11.31
N VAL A 17 -1.54 4.84 10.56
CA VAL A 17 -2.89 4.74 11.12
C VAL A 17 -3.68 3.70 10.35
N GLY A 18 -4.46 2.88 11.06
CA GLY A 18 -5.35 1.93 10.42
C GLY A 18 -6.41 2.65 9.58
N VAL A 19 -6.80 2.06 8.45
CA VAL A 19 -7.75 2.70 7.54
C VAL A 19 -9.07 3.03 8.23
N GLU A 20 -9.48 2.24 9.22
CA GLU A 20 -10.71 2.48 9.98
C GLU A 20 -10.63 3.70 10.90
N ASP A 21 -9.42 4.18 11.19
CA ASP A 21 -9.17 5.31 12.09
C ASP A 21 -8.82 6.60 11.34
N VAL A 22 -8.91 6.60 10.02
CA VAL A 22 -8.66 7.78 9.19
C VAL A 22 -9.72 8.85 9.47
N ARG A 23 -9.27 10.11 9.66
CA ARG A 23 -10.12 11.26 9.91
C ARG A 23 -9.82 12.38 8.92
N GLU A 24 -10.78 13.27 8.69
CA GLU A 24 -10.68 14.35 7.70
C GLU A 24 -9.56 15.35 7.98
N ASN A 25 -9.20 15.52 9.25
CA ASN A 25 -8.13 16.47 9.64
C ASN A 25 -6.72 15.89 9.55
N MET A 26 -6.58 14.65 9.09
CA MET A 26 -5.29 13.99 8.95
C MET A 26 -4.70 14.25 7.57
N PHE A 27 -3.38 14.43 7.54
CA PHE A 27 -2.60 14.50 6.31
C PHE A 27 -1.77 13.23 6.16
N PHE A 28 -1.65 12.76 4.91
CA PHE A 28 -0.97 11.51 4.58
C PHE A 28 0.15 11.76 3.58
N ILE A 29 1.16 10.92 3.63
CA ILE A 29 2.24 10.91 2.64
C ILE A 29 1.75 10.14 1.42
N GLN A 30 1.83 10.77 0.26
CA GLN A 30 1.40 10.17 -0.99
C GLN A 30 2.48 9.29 -1.63
N ASN A 31 3.74 9.74 -1.54
CA ASN A 31 4.87 9.07 -2.17
C ASN A 31 6.18 9.50 -1.51
N GLU A 32 7.30 9.08 -2.09
CA GLU A 32 8.65 9.39 -1.59
C GLU A 32 8.97 10.89 -1.56
N LEU A 33 8.24 11.70 -2.30
CA LEU A 33 8.40 13.16 -2.29
C LEU A 33 7.72 13.82 -1.11
N LYS A 34 7.04 13.05 -0.26
CA LYS A 34 6.33 13.50 0.95
C LYS A 34 5.26 14.55 0.68
N ASN A 35 4.59 14.47 -0.48
CA ASN A 35 3.44 15.31 -0.74
C ASN A 35 2.34 15.00 0.29
N ASN A 36 1.84 16.04 0.94
CA ASN A 36 0.77 15.89 1.92
C ASN A 36 -0.58 15.95 1.22
N ILE A 37 -1.41 14.97 1.49
CA ILE A 37 -2.75 14.86 0.90
C ILE A 37 -3.77 14.50 1.96
N HIS A 38 -5.01 14.83 1.69
CA HIS A 38 -6.16 14.30 2.41
C HIS A 38 -6.61 13.00 1.77
N VAL A 39 -7.15 12.10 2.59
CA VAL A 39 -7.69 10.83 2.12
C VAL A 39 -9.13 10.72 2.58
N LYS A 40 -10.03 10.47 1.64
CA LYS A 40 -11.42 10.16 1.93
C LYS A 40 -11.67 8.71 1.54
N LEU A 41 -12.17 7.93 2.50
CA LEU A 41 -12.43 6.51 2.32
C LEU A 41 -13.93 6.25 2.32
N ASP A 42 -14.39 5.51 1.33
CA ASP A 42 -15.76 5.02 1.24
C ASP A 42 -15.77 3.50 1.39
N ASN A 43 -16.82 2.97 2.01
CA ASN A 43 -17.03 1.54 2.06
C ASN A 43 -17.24 0.99 0.65
N HIS A 44 -16.66 -0.16 0.38
CA HIS A 44 -16.74 -0.79 -0.94
C HIS A 44 -16.81 -2.30 -0.79
N LYS A 45 -17.51 -2.95 -1.70
CA LYS A 45 -17.53 -4.41 -1.82
C LYS A 45 -16.87 -4.80 -3.14
N TYR A 46 -15.83 -5.61 -3.03
CA TYR A 46 -15.01 -5.99 -4.17
C TYR A 46 -15.31 -7.44 -4.59
N THR A 47 -15.48 -7.65 -5.88
CA THR A 47 -15.58 -8.97 -6.49
C THR A 47 -14.48 -9.11 -7.55
N GLY A 48 -13.65 -10.14 -7.42
CA GLY A 48 -12.53 -10.37 -8.30
C GLY A 48 -11.39 -11.07 -7.58
N TYR A 49 -10.18 -11.01 -8.16
CA TYR A 49 -9.01 -11.60 -7.52
C TYR A 49 -8.46 -10.71 -6.42
N LEU A 50 -8.25 -11.31 -5.26
CA LEU A 50 -7.51 -10.71 -4.14
C LEU A 50 -6.17 -11.42 -4.05
N TYR A 51 -5.09 -10.64 -4.13
CA TYR A 51 -3.72 -11.16 -4.09
C TYR A 51 -3.15 -11.04 -2.70
N THR A 52 -2.37 -12.04 -2.29
CA THR A 52 -1.61 -12.01 -1.05
C THR A 52 -0.13 -12.16 -1.38
N ILE A 53 0.66 -11.14 -1.05
CA ILE A 53 2.11 -11.17 -1.17
C ILE A 53 2.66 -11.57 0.19
N THR A 54 3.46 -12.63 0.23
CA THR A 54 4.10 -13.11 1.45
C THR A 54 5.59 -12.78 1.42
N THR A 55 6.07 -12.17 2.50
CA THR A 55 7.48 -11.88 2.74
C THR A 55 7.91 -12.55 4.04
N ALA A 56 9.18 -12.40 4.43
CA ALA A 56 9.70 -13.01 5.65
C ALA A 56 8.94 -12.59 6.92
N ASN A 57 8.42 -11.37 6.93
CA ASN A 57 7.89 -10.76 8.16
C ASN A 57 6.47 -10.23 8.02
N LYS A 58 5.83 -10.33 6.86
CA LYS A 58 4.52 -9.75 6.65
C LYS A 58 3.81 -10.33 5.44
N GLU A 59 2.48 -10.29 5.46
CA GLU A 59 1.60 -10.51 4.32
C GLU A 59 0.94 -9.20 3.90
N TYR A 60 0.82 -9.00 2.59
CA TYR A 60 0.16 -7.82 2.02
C TYR A 60 -1.04 -8.26 1.19
N LYS A 61 -2.19 -7.66 1.45
CA LYS A 61 -3.39 -7.87 0.63
C LYS A 61 -3.48 -6.78 -0.43
N VAL A 62 -3.55 -7.18 -1.69
CA VAL A 62 -3.53 -6.25 -2.82
C VAL A 62 -4.65 -6.61 -3.80
N PHE A 63 -5.35 -5.60 -4.27
CA PHE A 63 -6.46 -5.78 -5.21
C PHE A 63 -5.95 -5.72 -6.66
N SER A 64 -6.67 -6.38 -7.55
CA SER A 64 -6.38 -6.35 -8.98
C SER A 64 -6.29 -4.90 -9.50
N GLY A 65 -5.35 -4.65 -10.40
CA GLY A 65 -5.14 -3.32 -10.99
C GLY A 65 -4.22 -2.39 -10.20
N THR A 66 -3.83 -2.76 -8.99
CA THR A 66 -2.90 -1.95 -8.20
C THR A 66 -1.47 -2.16 -8.70
N HIS A 67 -0.74 -1.06 -8.89
CA HIS A 67 0.69 -1.07 -9.21
C HIS A 67 1.49 -0.75 -7.95
N ILE A 68 2.58 -1.46 -7.74
CA ILE A 68 3.41 -1.36 -6.55
C ILE A 68 4.86 -1.08 -6.98
N LEU A 69 5.54 -0.21 -6.25
CA LEU A 69 6.96 0.05 -6.49
C LEU A 69 7.80 -1.15 -6.02
N THR A 70 8.59 -1.69 -6.94
CA THR A 70 9.48 -2.82 -6.72
C THR A 70 10.90 -2.45 -7.14
N SER A 71 11.84 -3.34 -6.90
CA SER A 71 13.23 -3.18 -7.39
C SER A 71 13.32 -3.08 -8.92
N GLN A 72 12.27 -3.45 -9.64
CA GLN A 72 12.19 -3.34 -11.10
C GLN A 72 11.25 -2.22 -11.56
N GLY A 73 10.95 -1.26 -10.70
CA GLY A 73 10.01 -0.18 -10.96
C GLY A 73 8.59 -0.52 -10.55
N TYR A 74 7.64 0.28 -11.00
CA TYR A 74 6.22 0.03 -10.73
C TYR A 74 5.72 -1.15 -11.56
N LEU A 75 5.22 -2.17 -10.88
CA LEU A 75 4.65 -3.35 -11.52
C LEU A 75 3.22 -3.56 -11.02
N SER A 76 2.33 -3.98 -11.94
CA SER A 76 0.99 -4.40 -11.52
C SER A 76 1.06 -5.63 -10.63
N ILE A 77 0.09 -5.79 -9.75
CA ILE A 77 0.04 -6.99 -8.89
C ILE A 77 -0.06 -8.27 -9.74
N GLU A 78 -0.73 -8.20 -10.89
CA GLU A 78 -0.83 -9.34 -11.81
C GLU A 78 0.55 -9.74 -12.33
N LYS A 79 1.40 -8.75 -12.63
CA LYS A 79 2.75 -9.01 -13.11
C LYS A 79 3.66 -9.55 -12.00
N ILE A 80 3.54 -9.00 -10.79
CA ILE A 80 4.25 -9.52 -9.61
C ILE A 80 3.90 -10.99 -9.39
N TYR A 81 2.62 -11.32 -9.49
CA TYR A 81 2.14 -12.69 -9.40
C TYR A 81 2.80 -13.59 -10.46
N SER A 82 2.95 -13.11 -11.69
CA SER A 82 3.54 -13.90 -12.78
C SER A 82 5.04 -14.12 -12.63
N PHE A 83 5.77 -13.24 -11.89
CA PHE A 83 7.20 -13.41 -11.64
C PHE A 83 7.54 -14.50 -10.63
N ASN A 84 6.53 -15.04 -9.95
CA ASN A 84 6.67 -16.13 -9.01
C ASN A 84 7.75 -15.88 -7.94
N ALA A 85 7.62 -14.75 -7.24
CA ALA A 85 8.41 -14.43 -6.06
C ALA A 85 9.91 -14.15 -6.31
N LYS A 86 10.31 -13.64 -7.48
CA LYS A 86 11.73 -13.37 -7.79
C LYS A 86 12.06 -11.88 -7.82
N LEU A 87 11.49 -11.09 -6.92
CA LEU A 87 11.74 -9.66 -6.86
C LEU A 87 11.64 -9.12 -5.43
N ASP A 88 12.06 -7.87 -5.26
CA ASP A 88 11.96 -7.17 -3.99
C ASP A 88 10.92 -6.06 -4.06
N LEU A 89 10.09 -5.96 -3.03
CA LEU A 89 9.26 -4.79 -2.80
C LEU A 89 10.13 -3.66 -2.27
N MET A 90 9.84 -2.43 -2.69
CA MET A 90 10.53 -1.25 -2.19
C MET A 90 9.62 -0.55 -1.18
N LEU A 91 9.91 -0.74 0.11
CA LEU A 91 9.14 -0.17 1.19
C LEU A 91 9.58 1.26 1.45
N LEU A 92 8.62 2.15 1.66
CA LEU A 92 8.89 3.50 2.12
C LEU A 92 8.81 3.54 3.64
N ILE A 93 9.94 3.72 4.28
CA ILE A 93 10.06 3.73 5.73
C ILE A 93 10.31 5.16 6.20
N THR A 94 9.73 5.52 7.34
CA THR A 94 9.92 6.81 7.96
C THR A 94 10.85 6.71 9.15
N ARG A 95 11.61 7.79 9.36
CA ARG A 95 12.44 7.98 10.54
C ARG A 95 12.14 9.36 11.12
N ASN A 96 11.86 9.41 12.41
CA ASN A 96 11.70 10.67 13.13
C ASN A 96 13.04 11.07 13.74
N SER A 97 13.46 12.32 13.52
CA SER A 97 14.63 12.87 14.19
C SER A 97 14.26 13.37 15.57
N ASP A 98 15.28 13.61 16.42
CA ASP A 98 15.10 14.21 17.75
C ASP A 98 14.52 15.63 17.68
N TYR A 99 14.57 16.26 16.51
CA TYR A 99 14.05 17.62 16.27
C TYR A 99 12.66 17.62 15.66
N GLY A 100 11.99 16.46 15.60
CA GLY A 100 10.63 16.34 15.07
C GLY A 100 10.53 16.34 13.56
N THR A 101 11.65 16.31 12.83
CA THR A 101 11.60 16.14 11.37
C THR A 101 11.36 14.70 10.98
N VAL A 102 10.54 14.50 9.92
CA VAL A 102 10.26 13.19 9.37
C VAL A 102 11.06 13.03 8.07
N SER A 103 11.89 12.01 8.00
CA SER A 103 12.59 11.63 6.78
C SER A 103 12.09 10.27 6.31
N THR A 104 12.22 10.03 5.00
CA THR A 104 11.83 8.76 4.39
C THR A 104 13.04 8.12 3.73
N TYR A 105 13.06 6.80 3.71
CA TYR A 105 14.06 6.03 2.99
C TYR A 105 13.46 4.74 2.46
N PHE A 106 14.09 4.15 1.46
CA PHE A 106 13.64 2.88 0.91
C PHE A 106 14.32 1.71 1.62
N ALA A 107 13.55 0.66 1.87
CA ALA A 107 14.06 -0.63 2.31
C ALA A 107 13.51 -1.71 1.39
N SER A 108 14.34 -2.66 1.00
CA SER A 108 13.88 -3.78 0.17
C SER A 108 13.31 -4.90 1.04
N ASN A 109 12.31 -5.60 0.52
CA ASN A 109 11.69 -6.73 1.18
C ASN A 109 11.43 -7.82 0.14
N ARG A 110 12.13 -8.95 0.26
CA ARG A 110 12.06 -10.04 -0.71
C ARG A 110 10.68 -10.69 -0.67
N VAL A 111 10.06 -10.83 -1.84
CA VAL A 111 8.83 -11.59 -2.01
C VAL A 111 9.17 -13.08 -1.96
N PHE A 112 8.47 -13.83 -1.10
CA PHE A 112 8.60 -15.29 -1.01
C PHE A 112 7.57 -16.00 -1.84
N ALA A 113 6.35 -15.51 -1.83
CA ALA A 113 5.25 -16.11 -2.57
C ALA A 113 4.19 -15.06 -2.86
N VAL A 114 3.47 -15.26 -3.95
CA VAL A 114 2.27 -14.49 -4.26
C VAL A 114 1.18 -15.48 -4.59
N GLU A 115 0.06 -15.38 -3.89
CA GLU A 115 -1.12 -16.19 -4.09
C GLU A 115 -2.30 -15.30 -4.44
N ARG A 116 -3.33 -15.87 -5.03
CA ARG A 116 -4.58 -15.15 -5.31
C ARG A 116 -5.77 -16.05 -5.10
N GLU A 117 -6.89 -15.43 -4.75
CA GLU A 117 -8.16 -16.10 -4.64
C GLU A 117 -9.26 -15.24 -5.24
N LEU A 118 -10.28 -15.87 -5.78
CA LEU A 118 -11.49 -15.16 -6.19
C LEU A 118 -12.33 -14.90 -4.94
N VAL A 119 -12.69 -13.64 -4.75
CA VAL A 119 -13.57 -13.23 -3.67
C VAL A 119 -14.82 -12.57 -4.24
N GLU A 120 -15.92 -12.66 -3.50
CA GLU A 120 -17.19 -12.05 -3.86
C GLU A 120 -17.66 -11.19 -2.70
N ASP A 121 -18.07 -9.96 -3.00
CA ASP A 121 -18.54 -9.00 -2.00
C ASP A 121 -17.60 -8.81 -0.81
N TYR A 122 -16.30 -8.81 -1.10
CA TYR A 122 -15.26 -8.64 -0.09
C TYR A 122 -15.27 -7.19 0.40
N GLY A 123 -15.49 -7.00 1.71
CA GLY A 123 -15.54 -5.67 2.31
C GLY A 123 -14.16 -5.02 2.36
N CYS A 124 -14.08 -3.82 1.82
CA CYS A 124 -12.84 -3.02 1.79
C CYS A 124 -13.19 -1.54 1.75
N TYR A 125 -12.19 -0.70 1.57
CA TYR A 125 -12.37 0.75 1.41
C TYR A 125 -11.88 1.19 0.04
N LYS A 126 -12.54 2.23 -0.48
CA LYS A 126 -12.14 2.87 -1.73
C LYS A 126 -11.70 4.29 -1.45
N ALA A 127 -10.47 4.62 -1.85
CA ALA A 127 -9.93 5.98 -1.82
C ALA A 127 -9.99 6.58 -3.21
N SER A 128 -10.31 7.87 -3.30
CA SER A 128 -10.29 8.61 -4.56
C SER A 128 -8.87 8.94 -5.03
N ASN A 129 -7.88 8.79 -4.17
CA ASN A 129 -6.49 9.08 -4.48
C ASN A 129 -5.92 8.05 -5.47
N ALA A 130 -5.16 8.53 -6.45
CA ALA A 130 -4.52 7.67 -7.44
C ALA A 130 -3.22 7.05 -6.93
N GLN A 131 -2.62 7.61 -5.87
CA GLN A 131 -1.37 7.14 -5.30
C GLN A 131 -1.41 7.31 -3.79
N LEU A 132 -1.02 6.28 -3.05
CA LEU A 132 -0.95 6.26 -1.58
C LEU A 132 0.15 5.32 -1.11
N VAL A 133 0.64 5.55 0.10
CA VAL A 133 1.52 4.60 0.79
C VAL A 133 0.65 3.74 1.71
N VAL A 134 0.50 2.48 1.33
CA VAL A 134 -0.35 1.49 2.03
C VAL A 134 0.54 0.38 2.55
N ASP A 135 0.55 0.16 3.86
CA ASP A 135 1.41 -0.86 4.50
C ASP A 135 2.88 -0.70 4.12
N SER A 136 3.36 0.54 4.02
CA SER A 136 4.70 0.93 3.56
C SER A 136 4.95 0.70 2.07
N LEU A 137 4.00 0.19 1.31
CA LEU A 137 4.10 0.04 -0.14
C LEU A 137 3.65 1.33 -0.82
N ILE A 138 4.42 1.81 -1.79
CA ILE A 138 3.97 2.90 -2.65
C ILE A 138 3.08 2.28 -3.73
N CYS A 139 1.79 2.56 -3.65
CA CYS A 139 0.77 1.98 -4.51
C CYS A 139 0.21 3.03 -5.45
N VAL A 140 0.01 2.64 -6.69
CA VAL A 140 -0.60 3.48 -7.73
C VAL A 140 -1.77 2.73 -8.33
N ASP A 141 -2.88 3.44 -8.45
CA ASP A 141 -4.06 2.93 -9.12
C ASP A 141 -3.94 3.21 -10.61
N ASN A 142 -4.04 2.17 -11.42
CA ASN A 142 -3.93 2.27 -12.87
C ASN A 142 -5.31 2.14 -13.53
N SER A 143 -6.24 2.88 -13.02
CA SER A 143 -7.58 2.89 -13.60
C SER A 143 -7.66 3.73 -14.86
#